data_cbf35cb9314afbc951c6763ea0c7ea3c
#
_entry.id   cbf35cb9314afbc951c6763ea0c7ea3c
#
_cell.length_a   1.000
_cell.length_b   1.000
_cell.length_c   1.000
_cell.angle_alpha   90.00
_cell.angle_beta   90.00
_cell.angle_gamma   90.00
#
_symmetry.space_group_name_H-M   'P 1'
#
loop_
_entity.id
_entity.type
_entity.pdbx_description
1 polymer ?
#
loop_
_entity_poly.entity_id
_entity_poly.type
_entity_poly.pdbx_seq_one_letter_code
_entity_poly.pdbx_strand_id
1 'polypeptide(L)'
;MSRLYASRIAAKKETVLNGPSLHILVTTLRCTHSCRYCQVSRALDDDGYTMSLADLDAACDTIFQSPSKVLTVEFQGGDPMLRFDLVQRAIERITEKNKTERRQLRFVVASSLHNLTEEHCAFFKQHQVYLSTSLDGPAVLHNRNRPIPTRDAYTRTLDGIALARRCLGSDAVSALMTTTHDSLAYPEAIIDEYVAQGFHEVFLRPLSLYGFAHRNEQVLGYSNAEFHAFYERAFERVLYWNRQGVPFREVSAAIALNKVLSPFDSGFVNLQSPTGAGLGALIYNYDGFVYPSDESRMLAEMGDLSLRLGEIGTPLTLLLNSPLQRKLISASLCHYVPGCRECAYNPFCGPDPIEAYGRFGSTEAPVSLTGHCQRQQWLFDFLFSRLHANDPWFVDLAYRWAIPEALRRGANA
;
A
#
# COMPACT_ATOMS: atom_id res chain seq x y z
N MET A 1 -2.22 12.37 -28.24
CA MET A 1 -0.95 12.35 -27.45
C MET A 1 -0.78 13.62 -26.62
N SER A 2 -0.75 14.84 -27.18
CA SER A 2 -0.48 16.07 -26.43
C SER A 2 -1.52 16.38 -25.30
N ARG A 3 -2.80 16.14 -25.52
CA ARG A 3 -3.84 16.36 -24.50
C ARG A 3 -3.72 15.40 -23.30
N LEU A 4 -3.43 14.11 -23.56
CA LEU A 4 -3.21 13.12 -22.50
C LEU A 4 -1.97 13.49 -21.69
N TYR A 5 -0.89 13.89 -22.33
CA TYR A 5 0.33 14.32 -21.66
C TYR A 5 0.11 15.58 -20.79
N ALA A 6 -0.61 16.58 -21.31
CA ALA A 6 -0.95 17.78 -20.55
C ALA A 6 -1.82 17.48 -19.32
N SER A 7 -2.82 16.58 -19.46
CA SER A 7 -3.65 16.16 -18.30
C SER A 7 -2.84 15.42 -17.25
N ARG A 8 -1.84 14.63 -17.65
CA ARG A 8 -0.92 13.96 -16.72
C ARG A 8 -0.05 14.92 -15.95
N ILE A 9 0.48 15.95 -16.60
CA ILE A 9 1.25 17.00 -15.90
C ILE A 9 0.35 17.76 -14.93
N ALA A 10 -0.90 18.05 -15.29
CA ALA A 10 -1.86 18.68 -14.40
C ALA A 10 -2.15 17.82 -13.17
N ALA A 11 -2.44 16.52 -13.35
CA ALA A 11 -2.67 15.58 -12.25
C ALA A 11 -1.47 15.47 -11.30
N LYS A 12 -0.24 15.44 -11.84
CA LYS A 12 0.98 15.46 -11.01
C LYS A 12 1.11 16.73 -10.17
N LYS A 13 0.72 17.88 -10.70
CA LYS A 13 0.72 19.14 -9.94
C LYS A 13 -0.33 19.17 -8.85
N GLU A 14 -1.52 18.64 -9.13
CA GLU A 14 -2.59 18.56 -8.13
C GLU A 14 -2.19 17.73 -6.92
N THR A 15 -1.52 16.59 -7.13
CA THR A 15 -1.03 15.74 -6.03
C THR A 15 -0.10 16.52 -5.09
N VAL A 16 0.82 17.33 -5.64
CA VAL A 16 1.73 18.15 -4.82
C VAL A 16 0.97 19.25 -4.04
N LEU A 17 -0.03 19.87 -4.67
CA LEU A 17 -0.79 20.97 -4.07
C LEU A 17 -1.79 20.49 -3.01
N ASN A 18 -2.32 19.27 -3.17
CA ASN A 18 -3.31 18.72 -2.25
C ASN A 18 -2.70 18.29 -0.90
N GLY A 19 -1.37 18.15 -0.82
CA GLY A 19 -0.67 17.69 0.38
C GLY A 19 -0.98 16.24 0.75
N PRO A 20 -0.41 15.72 1.85
CA PRO A 20 -0.59 14.34 2.24
C PRO A 20 -2.04 14.05 2.60
N SER A 21 -2.61 13.04 1.94
CA SER A 21 -3.98 12.56 2.17
C SER A 21 -4.01 11.21 2.91
N LEU A 22 -2.89 10.48 2.93
CA LEU A 22 -2.72 9.24 3.67
C LEU A 22 -1.83 9.48 4.88
N HIS A 23 -2.35 9.19 6.06
CA HIS A 23 -1.65 9.29 7.32
C HIS A 23 -1.64 7.92 7.99
N ILE A 24 -0.46 7.34 8.19
CA ILE A 24 -0.29 6.03 8.82
C ILE A 24 0.15 6.22 10.27
N LEU A 25 -0.62 5.69 11.20
CA LEU A 25 -0.29 5.64 12.63
C LEU A 25 0.22 4.24 12.97
N VAL A 26 1.50 4.13 13.30
CA VAL A 26 2.11 2.88 13.77
C VAL A 26 1.98 2.83 15.28
N THR A 27 0.88 2.27 15.77
CA THR A 27 0.56 2.31 17.20
C THR A 27 1.41 1.37 18.03
N THR A 28 1.86 0.26 17.46
CA THR A 28 2.74 -0.72 18.12
C THR A 28 3.40 -1.64 17.10
N LEU A 29 4.59 -2.15 17.42
CA LEU A 29 5.20 -3.25 16.64
C LEU A 29 4.87 -4.64 17.18
N ARG A 30 4.12 -4.76 18.27
CA ARG A 30 3.68 -6.07 18.78
C ARG A 30 2.84 -6.81 17.74
N CYS A 31 3.10 -8.10 17.61
CA CYS A 31 2.32 -8.98 16.74
C CYS A 31 2.37 -10.42 17.25
N THR A 32 1.27 -11.14 17.14
CA THR A 32 1.17 -12.56 17.49
C THR A 32 1.72 -13.48 16.41
N HIS A 33 1.92 -12.96 15.18
CA HIS A 33 2.47 -13.71 14.06
C HIS A 33 3.99 -13.67 14.02
N SER A 34 4.57 -14.71 13.44
CA SER A 34 6.01 -14.83 13.17
C SER A 34 6.30 -14.89 11.67
N CYS A 35 5.65 -14.00 10.89
CA CYS A 35 5.79 -13.97 9.43
C CYS A 35 7.26 -13.90 9.03
N ARG A 36 7.71 -14.86 8.20
CA ARG A 36 9.10 -14.96 7.77
C ARG A 36 9.52 -13.77 6.90
N TYR A 37 8.58 -13.18 6.19
CA TYR A 37 8.75 -12.02 5.32
C TYR A 37 8.37 -10.68 6.00
N CYS A 38 8.21 -10.64 7.32
CA CYS A 38 7.79 -9.41 7.99
C CYS A 38 8.79 -8.29 7.76
N GLN A 39 8.40 -7.31 6.97
CA GLN A 39 9.22 -6.16 6.61
C GLN A 39 9.23 -5.08 7.70
N VAL A 40 8.24 -5.10 8.60
CA VAL A 40 8.10 -4.10 9.67
C VAL A 40 8.85 -4.48 10.96
N SER A 41 9.59 -5.59 10.98
CA SER A 41 10.40 -6.03 12.14
C SER A 41 9.61 -6.12 13.45
N ARG A 42 8.51 -6.88 13.43
CA ARG A 42 7.62 -7.05 14.60
C ARG A 42 8.36 -7.27 15.92
N ALA A 43 7.82 -6.74 17.01
CA ALA A 43 8.25 -7.02 18.38
C ALA A 43 7.38 -8.13 19.04
N LEU A 44 7.93 -8.82 20.04
CA LEU A 44 7.19 -9.76 20.89
C LEU A 44 6.62 -9.09 22.13
N ASP A 45 7.37 -8.13 22.66
CA ASP A 45 7.09 -7.43 23.92
C ASP A 45 6.67 -5.98 23.68
N ASP A 46 6.11 -5.33 24.71
CA ASP A 46 5.65 -3.94 24.66
C ASP A 46 6.74 -2.92 24.94
N ASP A 47 7.80 -3.31 25.60
CA ASP A 47 8.78 -2.39 26.11
C ASP A 47 9.47 -1.60 24.99
N GLY A 48 9.09 -0.33 24.85
CA GLY A 48 9.66 0.58 23.86
C GLY A 48 9.10 0.50 22.45
N TYR A 49 8.12 -0.39 22.18
CA TYR A 49 7.57 -0.62 20.84
C TYR A 49 6.12 -0.17 20.70
N THR A 50 5.66 0.73 21.56
CA THR A 50 4.29 1.26 21.55
C THR A 50 4.31 2.77 21.56
N MET A 51 3.48 3.39 20.72
CA MET A 51 3.34 4.85 20.63
C MET A 51 2.84 5.44 21.95
N SER A 52 3.43 6.53 22.39
CA SER A 52 2.97 7.26 23.58
C SER A 52 1.62 7.96 23.31
N LEU A 53 0.83 8.18 24.36
CA LEU A 53 -0.41 8.94 24.24
C LEU A 53 -0.17 10.39 23.77
N ALA A 54 0.94 10.99 24.18
CA ALA A 54 1.31 12.34 23.77
C ALA A 54 1.62 12.41 22.27
N ASP A 55 2.37 11.44 21.75
CA ASP A 55 2.67 11.36 20.31
C ASP A 55 1.42 11.06 19.49
N LEU A 56 0.55 10.16 19.98
CA LEU A 56 -0.72 9.87 19.32
C LEU A 56 -1.58 11.13 19.18
N ASP A 57 -1.73 11.88 20.26
CA ASP A 57 -2.52 13.11 20.26
C ASP A 57 -1.91 14.18 19.35
N ALA A 58 -0.59 14.35 19.38
CA ALA A 58 0.12 15.29 18.50
C ALA A 58 0.04 14.88 17.03
N ALA A 59 0.14 13.58 16.71
CA ALA A 59 -0.07 13.07 15.37
C ALA A 59 -1.48 13.38 14.86
N CYS A 60 -2.52 13.12 15.67
CA CYS A 60 -3.90 13.45 15.34
C CYS A 60 -4.09 14.95 15.04
N ASP A 61 -3.36 15.83 15.73
CA ASP A 61 -3.40 17.26 15.47
C ASP A 61 -2.67 17.64 14.17
N THR A 62 -1.54 17.00 13.88
CA THR A 62 -0.77 17.25 12.66
C THR A 62 -1.51 16.80 11.40
N ILE A 63 -2.30 15.73 11.45
CA ILE A 63 -3.13 15.24 10.33
C ILE A 63 -4.01 16.37 9.76
N PHE A 64 -4.65 17.19 10.59
CA PHE A 64 -5.52 18.27 10.15
C PHE A 64 -4.78 19.51 9.62
N GLN A 65 -3.46 19.57 9.74
CA GLN A 65 -2.66 20.61 9.07
C GLN A 65 -2.53 20.33 7.55
N SER A 66 -2.87 19.13 7.09
CA SER A 66 -2.92 18.83 5.66
C SER A 66 -4.01 19.67 4.98
N PRO A 67 -3.71 20.27 3.80
CA PRO A 67 -4.71 20.97 3.01
C PRO A 67 -5.69 20.02 2.30
N SER A 68 -5.45 18.70 2.30
CA SER A 68 -6.29 17.73 1.62
C SER A 68 -7.72 17.72 2.15
N LYS A 69 -8.69 17.71 1.25
CA LYS A 69 -10.12 17.60 1.61
C LYS A 69 -10.51 16.18 2.03
N VAL A 70 -9.75 15.19 1.58
CA VAL A 70 -9.93 13.77 1.92
C VAL A 70 -8.74 13.33 2.76
N LEU A 71 -9.01 12.78 3.93
CA LEU A 71 -7.99 12.28 4.85
C LEU A 71 -8.24 10.79 5.12
N THR A 72 -7.29 9.96 4.71
CA THR A 72 -7.26 8.55 5.09
C THR A 72 -6.32 8.38 6.26
N VAL A 73 -6.80 7.83 7.35
CA VAL A 73 -5.99 7.49 8.52
C VAL A 73 -5.94 5.97 8.61
N GLU A 74 -4.75 5.43 8.45
CA GLU A 74 -4.51 4.00 8.50
C GLU A 74 -3.72 3.62 9.74
N PHE A 75 -4.20 2.64 10.49
CA PHE A 75 -3.53 2.08 11.65
C PHE A 75 -2.74 0.85 11.21
N GLN A 76 -1.44 0.90 11.43
CA GLN A 76 -0.50 -0.17 11.12
C GLN A 76 0.39 -0.50 12.33
N GLY A 77 1.35 -1.39 12.10
CA GLY A 77 2.38 -1.76 13.06
C GLY A 77 2.77 -3.22 12.92
N GLY A 78 2.89 -3.88 14.04
CA GLY A 78 2.83 -5.34 14.12
C GLY A 78 1.39 -5.80 13.90
N ASP A 79 0.54 -5.61 14.92
CA ASP A 79 -0.91 -5.72 14.81
C ASP A 79 -1.55 -4.67 15.74
N PRO A 80 -2.15 -3.60 15.17
CA PRO A 80 -2.71 -2.49 15.96
C PRO A 80 -3.86 -2.92 16.87
N MET A 81 -4.52 -4.06 16.61
CA MET A 81 -5.56 -4.58 17.48
C MET A 81 -5.03 -5.03 18.85
N LEU A 82 -3.73 -5.22 19.01
CA LEU A 82 -3.11 -5.47 20.32
C LEU A 82 -3.04 -4.21 21.20
N ARG A 83 -3.24 -3.04 20.61
CA ARG A 83 -3.35 -1.74 21.27
C ARG A 83 -4.58 -1.01 20.75
N PHE A 84 -5.73 -1.72 20.83
CA PHE A 84 -7.02 -1.18 20.40
C PHE A 84 -7.39 0.11 21.13
N ASP A 85 -6.95 0.26 22.38
CA ASP A 85 -7.09 1.48 23.15
C ASP A 85 -6.54 2.73 22.43
N LEU A 86 -5.38 2.61 21.76
CA LEU A 86 -4.79 3.69 20.97
C LEU A 86 -5.56 3.93 19.65
N VAL A 87 -6.00 2.86 19.00
CA VAL A 87 -6.82 2.95 17.77
C VAL A 87 -8.13 3.67 18.08
N GLN A 88 -8.81 3.27 19.14
CA GLN A 88 -10.06 3.87 19.58
C GLN A 88 -9.87 5.36 19.89
N ARG A 89 -8.89 5.70 20.74
CA ARG A 89 -8.58 7.09 21.10
C ARG A 89 -8.33 7.97 19.88
N ALA A 90 -7.53 7.50 18.93
CA ALA A 90 -7.22 8.27 17.73
C ALA A 90 -8.47 8.51 16.87
N ILE A 91 -9.29 7.47 16.63
CA ILE A 91 -10.52 7.58 15.85
C ILE A 91 -11.50 8.55 16.52
N GLU A 92 -11.72 8.44 17.84
CA GLU A 92 -12.59 9.34 18.58
C GLU A 92 -12.10 10.79 18.52
N ARG A 93 -10.79 11.03 18.77
CA ARG A 93 -10.19 12.36 18.71
C ARG A 93 -10.28 12.99 17.32
N ILE A 94 -9.94 12.24 16.28
CA ILE A 94 -10.01 12.71 14.89
C ILE A 94 -11.46 12.98 14.50
N THR A 95 -12.39 12.11 14.88
CA THR A 95 -13.83 12.30 14.60
C THR A 95 -14.38 13.56 15.30
N GLU A 96 -14.00 13.79 16.56
CA GLU A 96 -14.41 14.99 17.29
C GLU A 96 -13.87 16.25 16.63
N LYS A 97 -12.58 16.30 16.33
CA LYS A 97 -11.94 17.43 15.66
C LYS A 97 -12.56 17.71 14.28
N ASN A 98 -12.95 16.65 13.57
CA ASN A 98 -13.56 16.77 12.24
C ASN A 98 -14.95 17.42 12.24
N LYS A 99 -15.62 17.53 13.37
CA LYS A 99 -16.90 18.28 13.45
C LYS A 99 -16.74 19.74 13.04
N THR A 100 -15.57 20.32 13.31
CA THR A 100 -15.21 21.70 12.90
C THR A 100 -14.47 21.73 11.56
N GLU A 101 -13.56 20.80 11.31
CA GLU A 101 -12.71 20.76 10.11
C GLU A 101 -13.45 20.30 8.83
N ARG A 102 -14.50 19.47 8.99
CA ARG A 102 -15.39 19.01 7.91
C ARG A 102 -14.68 18.39 6.72
N ARG A 103 -13.65 17.56 6.98
CA ARG A 103 -12.95 16.76 5.98
C ARG A 103 -13.72 15.47 5.68
N GLN A 104 -13.54 14.92 4.50
CA GLN A 104 -13.96 13.55 4.22
C GLN A 104 -12.95 12.59 4.87
N LEU A 105 -13.38 11.91 5.93
CA LEU A 105 -12.53 10.96 6.65
C LEU A 105 -12.73 9.53 6.14
N ARG A 106 -11.64 8.78 6.12
CA ARG A 106 -11.62 7.33 5.93
C ARG A 106 -10.67 6.72 6.94
N PHE A 107 -11.15 5.75 7.72
CA PHE A 107 -10.32 4.99 8.64
C PHE A 107 -10.07 3.58 8.10
N VAL A 108 -8.83 3.10 8.23
CA VAL A 108 -8.42 1.75 7.85
C VAL A 108 -7.62 1.14 9.00
N VAL A 109 -7.90 -0.11 9.35
CA VAL A 109 -7.10 -0.86 10.33
C VAL A 109 -6.49 -2.08 9.63
N ALA A 110 -5.15 -2.11 9.54
CA ALA A 110 -4.40 -3.22 8.99
C ALA A 110 -4.06 -4.23 10.11
N SER A 111 -4.75 -5.37 10.13
CA SER A 111 -4.64 -6.37 11.20
C SER A 111 -4.73 -7.79 10.66
N SER A 112 -4.20 -8.74 11.43
CA SER A 112 -4.41 -10.18 11.20
C SER A 112 -5.86 -10.62 11.39
N LEU A 113 -6.69 -9.82 12.05
CA LEU A 113 -8.07 -10.06 12.48
C LEU A 113 -8.22 -11.21 13.52
N HIS A 114 -7.12 -11.80 14.00
CA HIS A 114 -7.18 -12.91 14.96
C HIS A 114 -7.76 -12.51 16.33
N ASN A 115 -7.67 -11.22 16.68
CA ASN A 115 -8.19 -10.67 17.95
C ASN A 115 -9.45 -9.81 17.74
N LEU A 116 -10.07 -9.88 16.54
CA LEU A 116 -11.31 -9.16 16.29
C LEU A 116 -12.45 -9.74 17.11
N THR A 117 -13.26 -8.87 17.73
CA THR A 117 -14.45 -9.23 18.51
C THR A 117 -15.67 -8.48 18.00
N GLU A 118 -16.86 -8.89 18.44
CA GLU A 118 -18.09 -8.18 18.09
C GLU A 118 -18.13 -6.76 18.68
N GLU A 119 -17.49 -6.54 19.83
CA GLU A 119 -17.35 -5.21 20.45
C GLU A 119 -16.49 -4.28 19.56
N HIS A 120 -15.35 -4.80 19.07
CA HIS A 120 -14.53 -4.08 18.08
C HIS A 120 -15.33 -3.76 16.83
N CYS A 121 -16.10 -4.71 16.32
CA CYS A 121 -16.94 -4.51 15.15
C CYS A 121 -18.05 -3.46 15.40
N ALA A 122 -18.65 -3.42 16.56
CA ALA A 122 -19.65 -2.40 16.91
C ALA A 122 -19.04 -0.98 16.84
N PHE A 123 -17.85 -0.81 17.41
CA PHE A 123 -17.09 0.45 17.32
C PHE A 123 -16.72 0.79 15.87
N PHE A 124 -16.19 -0.16 15.11
CA PHE A 124 -15.82 0.05 13.70
C PHE A 124 -17.03 0.40 12.83
N LYS A 125 -18.18 -0.21 13.07
CA LYS A 125 -19.42 0.12 12.37
C LYS A 125 -19.86 1.55 12.63
N GLN A 126 -19.80 2.00 13.90
CA GLN A 126 -20.14 3.37 14.29
C GLN A 126 -19.27 4.41 13.57
N HIS A 127 -17.98 4.13 13.38
CA HIS A 127 -17.01 5.04 12.80
C HIS A 127 -16.70 4.76 11.32
N GLN A 128 -17.41 3.83 10.68
CA GLN A 128 -17.22 3.44 9.28
C GLN A 128 -15.77 3.04 8.96
N VAL A 129 -15.15 2.24 9.83
CA VAL A 129 -13.78 1.77 9.68
C VAL A 129 -13.72 0.61 8.70
N TYR A 130 -12.80 0.66 7.77
CA TYR A 130 -12.44 -0.43 6.87
C TYR A 130 -11.33 -1.27 7.47
N LEU A 131 -11.34 -2.56 7.16
CA LEU A 131 -10.32 -3.49 7.61
C LEU A 131 -9.45 -3.94 6.43
N SER A 132 -8.16 -4.01 6.64
CA SER A 132 -7.21 -4.63 5.71
C SER A 132 -6.54 -5.80 6.41
N THR A 133 -6.60 -6.98 5.81
CA THR A 133 -5.95 -8.16 6.39
C THR A 133 -4.95 -8.76 5.41
N SER A 134 -4.29 -9.82 5.82
CA SER A 134 -3.37 -10.54 4.94
C SER A 134 -3.88 -11.94 4.66
N LEU A 135 -3.91 -12.30 3.38
CA LEU A 135 -4.23 -13.64 2.92
C LEU A 135 -3.25 -14.02 1.81
N ASP A 136 -2.28 -14.88 2.10
CA ASP A 136 -1.21 -15.20 1.14
C ASP A 136 -1.61 -16.26 0.09
N GLY A 137 -2.83 -16.79 0.16
CA GLY A 137 -3.36 -17.83 -0.71
C GLY A 137 -3.86 -19.04 0.08
N PRO A 138 -3.81 -20.27 -0.47
CA PRO A 138 -4.35 -21.47 0.19
C PRO A 138 -3.66 -21.77 1.53
N ALA A 139 -4.34 -22.53 2.39
CA ALA A 139 -3.95 -22.80 3.77
C ALA A 139 -2.48 -23.24 3.93
N VAL A 140 -1.99 -24.09 3.05
CA VAL A 140 -0.60 -24.59 3.11
C VAL A 140 0.41 -23.46 2.95
N LEU A 141 0.16 -22.54 2.03
CA LEU A 141 1.03 -21.38 1.76
C LEU A 141 0.90 -20.34 2.87
N HIS A 142 -0.34 -19.98 3.23
CA HIS A 142 -0.60 -18.97 4.26
C HIS A 142 0.04 -19.37 5.61
N ASN A 143 -0.20 -20.61 6.09
CA ASN A 143 0.36 -21.08 7.35
C ASN A 143 1.90 -21.17 7.34
N ARG A 144 2.50 -21.46 6.18
CA ARG A 144 3.95 -21.47 6.00
C ARG A 144 4.57 -20.08 6.08
N ASN A 145 3.93 -19.12 5.43
CA ASN A 145 4.40 -17.74 5.34
C ASN A 145 4.17 -16.97 6.65
N ARG A 146 3.07 -17.25 7.33
CA ARG A 146 2.56 -16.52 8.50
C ARG A 146 2.37 -17.43 9.72
N PRO A 147 3.43 -18.11 10.18
CA PRO A 147 3.33 -19.06 11.28
C PRO A 147 2.91 -18.37 12.59
N ILE A 148 2.05 -19.08 13.33
CA ILE A 148 1.68 -18.81 14.72
C ILE A 148 1.88 -20.10 15.53
N PRO A 149 1.97 -20.01 16.87
CA PRO A 149 2.21 -21.21 17.72
C PRO A 149 1.18 -22.32 17.50
N THR A 150 -0.08 -21.99 17.27
CA THR A 150 -1.18 -22.92 17.07
C THR A 150 -1.24 -23.54 15.67
N ARG A 151 -0.45 -23.03 14.70
CA ARG A 151 -0.36 -23.49 13.31
C ARG A 151 -1.65 -23.42 12.49
N ASP A 152 -2.62 -22.63 12.91
CA ASP A 152 -3.94 -22.46 12.30
C ASP A 152 -4.20 -21.02 11.81
N ALA A 153 -3.13 -20.29 11.44
CA ALA A 153 -3.21 -18.88 11.02
C ALA A 153 -4.24 -18.65 9.91
N TYR A 154 -4.29 -19.54 8.92
CA TYR A 154 -5.25 -19.46 7.83
C TYR A 154 -6.70 -19.50 8.34
N THR A 155 -7.05 -20.51 9.13
CA THR A 155 -8.41 -20.67 9.68
C THR A 155 -8.81 -19.45 10.49
N ARG A 156 -7.94 -18.99 11.39
CA ARG A 156 -8.21 -17.80 12.22
C ARG A 156 -8.36 -16.53 11.40
N THR A 157 -7.61 -16.38 10.32
CA THR A 157 -7.76 -15.24 9.40
C THR A 157 -9.13 -15.31 8.72
N LEU A 158 -9.56 -16.48 8.23
CA LEU A 158 -10.88 -16.64 7.61
C LEU A 158 -12.02 -16.41 8.60
N ASP A 159 -11.89 -16.88 9.83
CA ASP A 159 -12.88 -16.62 10.91
C ASP A 159 -12.99 -15.12 11.16
N GLY A 160 -11.86 -14.40 11.21
CA GLY A 160 -11.82 -12.94 11.35
C GLY A 160 -12.49 -12.22 10.17
N ILE A 161 -12.22 -12.65 8.94
CA ILE A 161 -12.87 -12.12 7.73
C ILE A 161 -14.39 -12.35 7.79
N ALA A 162 -14.81 -13.56 8.15
CA ALA A 162 -16.22 -13.90 8.26
C ALA A 162 -16.94 -13.06 9.34
N LEU A 163 -16.31 -12.88 10.50
CA LEU A 163 -16.82 -12.00 11.56
C LEU A 163 -16.95 -10.55 11.07
N ALA A 164 -15.89 -10.01 10.49
CA ALA A 164 -15.88 -8.65 9.99
C ALA A 164 -16.99 -8.41 8.96
N ARG A 165 -17.13 -9.29 7.97
CA ARG A 165 -18.17 -9.18 6.93
C ARG A 165 -19.59 -9.31 7.50
N ARG A 166 -19.80 -10.21 8.45
CA ARG A 166 -21.10 -10.34 9.13
C ARG A 166 -21.51 -9.07 9.86
N CYS A 167 -20.56 -8.39 10.48
CA CYS A 167 -20.82 -7.20 11.29
C CYS A 167 -20.81 -5.89 10.51
N LEU A 168 -19.90 -5.76 9.52
CA LEU A 168 -19.61 -4.50 8.84
C LEU A 168 -20.08 -4.48 7.37
N GLY A 169 -20.37 -5.63 6.78
CA GLY A 169 -20.72 -5.79 5.37
C GLY A 169 -19.60 -6.41 4.54
N SER A 170 -19.94 -6.93 3.36
CA SER A 170 -19.02 -7.68 2.48
C SER A 170 -17.78 -6.89 2.07
N ASP A 171 -17.96 -5.59 1.82
CA ASP A 171 -16.94 -4.72 1.25
C ASP A 171 -16.09 -4.02 2.32
N ALA A 172 -16.33 -4.30 3.61
CA ALA A 172 -15.60 -3.69 4.71
C ALA A 172 -14.20 -4.29 4.93
N VAL A 173 -13.88 -5.40 4.27
CA VAL A 173 -12.60 -6.10 4.44
C VAL A 173 -11.92 -6.28 3.09
N SER A 174 -10.67 -5.79 2.98
CA SER A 174 -9.74 -6.11 1.89
C SER A 174 -8.67 -7.08 2.38
N ALA A 175 -8.05 -7.81 1.44
CA ALA A 175 -6.93 -8.68 1.73
C ALA A 175 -5.72 -8.35 0.86
N LEU A 176 -4.52 -8.45 1.47
CA LEU A 176 -3.24 -8.29 0.80
C LEU A 176 -2.43 -9.58 0.90
N MET A 177 -1.71 -9.91 -0.16
CA MET A 177 -0.71 -10.97 -0.14
C MET A 177 0.70 -10.41 -0.29
N THR A 178 1.67 -11.19 0.14
CA THR A 178 3.08 -10.97 -0.18
C THR A 178 3.61 -12.19 -0.93
N THR A 179 4.15 -11.97 -2.12
CA THR A 179 4.78 -13.03 -2.91
C THR A 179 6.12 -13.39 -2.28
N THR A 180 6.29 -14.66 -1.91
CA THR A 180 7.55 -15.25 -1.48
C THR A 180 8.00 -16.28 -2.51
N HIS A 181 9.22 -16.82 -2.40
CA HIS A 181 9.67 -17.92 -3.25
C HIS A 181 8.69 -19.09 -3.24
N ASP A 182 8.14 -19.43 -2.08
CA ASP A 182 7.13 -20.51 -1.96
C ASP A 182 5.83 -20.18 -2.72
N SER A 183 5.48 -18.90 -2.87
CA SER A 183 4.28 -18.46 -3.61
C SER A 183 4.35 -18.76 -5.10
N LEU A 184 5.57 -18.81 -5.67
CA LEU A 184 5.79 -18.98 -7.11
C LEU A 184 5.24 -20.32 -7.65
N ALA A 185 5.05 -21.31 -6.77
CA ALA A 185 4.45 -22.60 -7.12
C ALA A 185 2.92 -22.59 -7.18
N TYR A 186 2.26 -21.52 -6.71
CA TYR A 186 0.80 -21.49 -6.49
C TYR A 186 0.07 -20.32 -7.19
N PRO A 187 0.48 -19.84 -8.38
CA PRO A 187 -0.12 -18.63 -8.97
C PRO A 187 -1.63 -18.73 -9.18
N GLU A 188 -2.12 -19.84 -9.75
CA GLU A 188 -3.54 -20.06 -9.99
C GLU A 188 -4.31 -20.28 -8.68
N ALA A 189 -3.74 -21.07 -7.76
CA ALA A 189 -4.38 -21.38 -6.49
C ALA A 189 -4.53 -20.15 -5.57
N ILE A 190 -3.63 -19.18 -5.65
CA ILE A 190 -3.75 -17.89 -4.95
C ILE A 190 -4.97 -17.14 -5.46
N ILE A 191 -5.14 -17.03 -6.78
CA ILE A 191 -6.27 -16.34 -7.39
C ILE A 191 -7.58 -17.03 -7.03
N ASP A 192 -7.61 -18.38 -7.15
CA ASP A 192 -8.79 -19.17 -6.83
C ASP A 192 -9.20 -19.03 -5.37
N GLU A 193 -8.23 -18.96 -4.47
CA GLU A 193 -8.47 -18.71 -3.04
C GLU A 193 -9.16 -17.36 -2.82
N TYR A 194 -8.66 -16.28 -3.42
CA TYR A 194 -9.28 -14.95 -3.29
C TYR A 194 -10.70 -14.92 -3.83
N VAL A 195 -10.94 -15.54 -4.98
CA VAL A 195 -12.30 -15.67 -5.56
C VAL A 195 -13.20 -16.52 -4.65
N ALA A 196 -12.72 -17.65 -4.15
CA ALA A 196 -13.49 -18.52 -3.25
C ALA A 196 -13.85 -17.81 -1.93
N GLN A 197 -12.96 -16.95 -1.45
CA GLN A 197 -13.22 -16.11 -0.28
C GLN A 197 -14.03 -14.85 -0.61
N GLY A 198 -14.55 -14.68 -1.82
CA GLY A 198 -15.44 -13.59 -2.23
C GLY A 198 -14.75 -12.22 -2.28
N PHE A 199 -13.44 -12.16 -2.51
CA PHE A 199 -12.75 -10.93 -2.83
C PHE A 199 -12.93 -10.59 -4.32
N HIS A 200 -12.91 -9.30 -4.63
CA HIS A 200 -13.06 -8.79 -6.00
C HIS A 200 -11.75 -8.35 -6.63
N GLU A 201 -10.67 -8.45 -5.87
CA GLU A 201 -9.33 -8.07 -6.33
C GLU A 201 -8.23 -8.81 -5.56
N VAL A 202 -7.07 -8.85 -6.18
CA VAL A 202 -5.82 -9.29 -5.57
C VAL A 202 -4.71 -8.30 -5.90
N PHE A 203 -3.84 -8.05 -4.94
CA PHE A 203 -2.60 -7.33 -5.17
C PHE A 203 -1.46 -8.34 -5.12
N LEU A 204 -0.94 -8.75 -6.27
CA LEU A 204 0.22 -9.64 -6.39
C LEU A 204 1.49 -8.89 -6.00
N ARG A 205 1.60 -8.61 -4.71
CA ARG A 205 2.62 -7.72 -4.16
C ARG A 205 3.99 -8.42 -4.14
N PRO A 206 5.02 -7.87 -4.78
CA PRO A 206 6.37 -8.44 -4.71
C PRO A 206 6.91 -8.35 -3.28
N LEU A 207 7.88 -9.24 -2.97
CA LEU A 207 8.62 -9.20 -1.72
C LEU A 207 9.42 -7.91 -1.63
N SER A 208 9.26 -7.18 -0.54
CA SER A 208 10.09 -6.03 -0.19
C SER A 208 11.15 -6.45 0.81
N LEU A 209 12.42 -6.24 0.50
CA LEU A 209 13.56 -6.73 1.28
C LEU A 209 13.91 -5.78 2.43
N TYR A 210 12.98 -5.62 3.39
CA TYR A 210 13.19 -4.89 4.63
C TYR A 210 12.98 -5.81 5.84
N GLY A 211 13.50 -5.45 6.98
CA GLY A 211 13.28 -6.15 8.24
C GLY A 211 13.63 -7.64 8.17
N PHE A 212 12.70 -8.51 8.57
CA PHE A 212 12.91 -9.96 8.53
C PHE A 212 12.97 -10.53 7.12
N ALA A 213 12.28 -9.91 6.16
CA ALA A 213 12.39 -10.32 4.75
C ALA A 213 13.84 -10.19 4.25
N HIS A 214 14.54 -9.11 4.60
CA HIS A 214 15.95 -8.94 4.26
C HIS A 214 16.84 -10.02 4.90
N ARG A 215 16.62 -10.33 6.18
CA ARG A 215 17.39 -11.37 6.88
C ARG A 215 17.17 -12.79 6.30
N ASN A 216 15.99 -13.00 5.71
CA ASN A 216 15.58 -14.29 5.13
C ASN A 216 15.65 -14.29 3.60
N GLU A 217 16.30 -13.33 2.97
CA GLU A 217 16.33 -13.13 1.50
C GLU A 217 16.74 -14.42 0.75
N GLN A 218 17.74 -15.15 1.25
CA GLN A 218 18.22 -16.39 0.62
C GLN A 218 17.14 -17.47 0.50
N VAL A 219 16.13 -17.46 1.36
CA VAL A 219 15.06 -18.48 1.40
C VAL A 219 13.77 -17.95 0.77
N LEU A 220 13.50 -16.66 0.90
CA LEU A 220 12.24 -16.04 0.48
C LEU A 220 12.35 -15.31 -0.85
N GLY A 221 13.57 -14.92 -1.22
CA GLY A 221 13.86 -14.14 -2.41
C GLY A 221 13.69 -14.95 -3.71
N TYR A 222 13.50 -14.25 -4.78
CA TYR A 222 13.39 -14.76 -6.14
C TYR A 222 13.89 -13.67 -7.11
N SER A 223 14.23 -14.09 -8.33
CA SER A 223 14.62 -13.16 -9.40
C SER A 223 13.38 -12.46 -10.01
N ASN A 224 13.61 -11.33 -10.68
CA ASN A 224 12.55 -10.68 -11.45
C ASN A 224 11.96 -11.61 -12.51
N ALA A 225 12.76 -12.45 -13.18
CA ALA A 225 12.28 -13.40 -14.17
C ALA A 225 11.30 -14.43 -13.58
N GLU A 226 11.58 -14.96 -12.39
CA GLU A 226 10.70 -15.87 -11.70
C GLU A 226 9.39 -15.17 -11.27
N PHE A 227 9.48 -13.93 -10.77
CA PHE A 227 8.30 -13.14 -10.46
C PHE A 227 7.44 -12.85 -11.70
N HIS A 228 8.06 -12.52 -12.83
CA HIS A 228 7.33 -12.27 -14.08
C HIS A 228 6.57 -13.52 -14.54
N ALA A 229 7.22 -14.68 -14.54
CA ALA A 229 6.57 -15.95 -14.89
C ALA A 229 5.39 -16.30 -13.96
N PHE A 230 5.56 -16.07 -12.66
CA PHE A 230 4.50 -16.22 -11.66
C PHE A 230 3.34 -15.24 -11.95
N TYR A 231 3.66 -13.96 -12.15
CA TYR A 231 2.66 -12.92 -12.41
C TYR A 231 1.86 -13.20 -13.68
N GLU A 232 2.51 -13.59 -14.76
CA GLU A 232 1.83 -13.94 -16.02
C GLU A 232 0.80 -15.05 -15.83
N ARG A 233 1.18 -16.14 -15.14
CA ARG A 233 0.27 -17.26 -14.86
C ARG A 233 -0.89 -16.81 -13.95
N ALA A 234 -0.61 -16.08 -12.88
CA ALA A 234 -1.64 -15.54 -12.01
C ALA A 234 -2.59 -14.58 -12.75
N PHE A 235 -2.03 -13.71 -13.60
CA PHE A 235 -2.82 -12.77 -14.41
C PHE A 235 -3.75 -13.49 -15.41
N GLU A 236 -3.26 -14.56 -16.07
CA GLU A 236 -4.14 -15.40 -16.92
C GLU A 236 -5.28 -16.04 -16.11
N ARG A 237 -5.03 -16.42 -14.85
CA ARG A 237 -6.10 -16.93 -13.98
C ARG A 237 -7.10 -15.84 -13.61
N VAL A 238 -6.66 -14.60 -13.40
CA VAL A 238 -7.54 -13.44 -13.24
C VAL A 238 -8.41 -13.22 -14.48
N LEU A 239 -7.81 -13.28 -15.68
CA LEU A 239 -8.56 -13.16 -16.94
C LEU A 239 -9.56 -14.32 -17.13
N TYR A 240 -9.18 -15.54 -16.74
CA TYR A 240 -10.07 -16.70 -16.76
C TYR A 240 -11.35 -16.42 -15.95
N TRP A 241 -11.24 -15.96 -14.71
CA TRP A 241 -12.41 -15.67 -13.87
C TRP A 241 -13.29 -14.57 -14.44
N ASN A 242 -12.70 -13.52 -15.02
CA ASN A 242 -13.47 -12.48 -15.71
C ASN A 242 -14.24 -13.03 -16.92
N ARG A 243 -13.67 -13.99 -17.68
CA ARG A 243 -14.36 -14.69 -18.77
C ARG A 243 -15.50 -15.60 -18.28
N GLN A 244 -15.40 -16.11 -17.04
CA GLN A 244 -16.47 -16.86 -16.39
C GLN A 244 -17.57 -15.96 -15.79
N GLY A 245 -17.48 -14.63 -15.99
CA GLY A 245 -18.46 -13.67 -15.46
C GLY A 245 -18.25 -13.28 -14.00
N VAL A 246 -17.12 -13.65 -13.38
CA VAL A 246 -16.74 -13.22 -12.04
C VAL A 246 -15.85 -11.96 -12.15
N PRO A 247 -16.36 -10.77 -11.78
CA PRO A 247 -15.57 -9.54 -11.83
C PRO A 247 -14.44 -9.63 -10.83
N PHE A 248 -13.19 -9.66 -11.32
CA PHE A 248 -12.02 -9.77 -10.49
C PHE A 248 -10.86 -9.00 -11.11
N ARG A 249 -10.10 -8.22 -10.33
CA ARG A 249 -9.00 -7.41 -10.88
C ARG A 249 -7.67 -7.70 -10.17
N GLU A 250 -6.58 -7.52 -10.90
CA GLU A 250 -5.24 -7.42 -10.34
C GLU A 250 -4.89 -5.95 -10.12
N VAL A 251 -4.52 -5.59 -8.89
CA VAL A 251 -4.43 -4.19 -8.44
C VAL A 251 -3.26 -3.46 -9.13
N SER A 252 -2.08 -4.08 -9.29
CA SER A 252 -0.93 -3.43 -9.96
C SER A 252 -1.26 -3.10 -11.41
N ALA A 253 -1.87 -4.05 -12.13
CA ALA A 253 -2.32 -3.83 -13.50
C ALA A 253 -3.39 -2.74 -13.57
N ALA A 254 -4.36 -2.74 -12.65
CA ALA A 254 -5.41 -1.72 -12.61
C ALA A 254 -4.83 -0.31 -12.38
N ILE A 255 -3.84 -0.17 -11.48
CA ILE A 255 -3.11 1.08 -11.25
C ILE A 255 -2.35 1.53 -12.51
N ALA A 256 -1.60 0.62 -13.14
CA ALA A 256 -0.86 0.93 -14.36
C ALA A 256 -1.79 1.31 -15.52
N LEU A 257 -2.88 0.56 -15.71
CA LEU A 257 -3.91 0.87 -16.72
C LEU A 257 -4.61 2.20 -16.44
N ASN A 258 -4.91 2.52 -15.18
CA ASN A 258 -5.44 3.84 -14.82
C ASN A 258 -4.48 4.95 -15.27
N LYS A 259 -3.18 4.80 -15.00
CA LYS A 259 -2.18 5.76 -15.45
C LYS A 259 -2.04 5.86 -16.97
N VAL A 260 -2.29 4.80 -17.72
CA VAL A 260 -2.20 4.78 -19.19
C VAL A 260 -3.49 5.26 -19.85
N LEU A 261 -4.65 4.80 -19.41
CA LEU A 261 -5.93 4.97 -20.10
C LEU A 261 -6.82 6.08 -19.53
N SER A 262 -6.52 6.61 -18.32
CA SER A 262 -7.35 7.58 -17.64
C SER A 262 -6.59 8.91 -17.42
N PRO A 263 -7.25 10.08 -17.45
CA PRO A 263 -6.63 11.35 -17.07
C PRO A 263 -6.47 11.52 -15.55
N PHE A 264 -7.08 10.64 -14.76
CA PHE A 264 -7.07 10.74 -13.30
C PHE A 264 -5.85 10.05 -12.69
N ASP A 265 -5.37 10.55 -11.55
CA ASP A 265 -4.34 9.87 -10.77
C ASP A 265 -4.99 8.81 -9.89
N SER A 266 -4.39 7.63 -9.83
CA SER A 266 -4.81 6.55 -8.94
C SER A 266 -4.54 6.84 -7.46
N GLY A 267 -3.75 7.87 -7.14
CA GLY A 267 -3.28 8.18 -5.79
C GLY A 267 -2.24 7.20 -5.24
N PHE A 268 -1.73 6.28 -6.06
CA PHE A 268 -0.76 5.28 -5.60
C PHE A 268 0.63 5.92 -5.41
N VAL A 269 1.05 6.02 -4.16
CA VAL A 269 2.23 6.78 -3.69
C VAL A 269 3.52 6.41 -4.43
N ASN A 270 3.75 5.11 -4.66
CA ASN A 270 5.00 4.61 -5.24
C ASN A 270 5.11 4.78 -6.77
N LEU A 271 4.07 5.28 -7.44
CA LEU A 271 4.11 5.58 -8.89
C LEU A 271 3.86 7.06 -9.18
N GLN A 272 4.11 7.94 -8.21
CA GLN A 272 4.01 9.39 -8.39
C GLN A 272 5.35 10.01 -8.78
N SER A 273 5.29 11.14 -9.47
CA SER A 273 6.46 11.96 -9.79
C SER A 273 6.09 13.45 -9.69
N PRO A 274 6.61 14.18 -8.66
CA PRO A 274 7.52 13.67 -7.62
C PRO A 274 6.89 12.56 -6.78
N THR A 275 7.73 11.77 -6.10
CA THR A 275 7.28 10.66 -5.25
C THR A 275 6.22 11.11 -4.26
N GLY A 276 5.24 10.22 -4.00
CA GLY A 276 4.26 10.45 -2.95
C GLY A 276 4.81 10.33 -1.52
N ALA A 277 6.06 9.86 -1.36
CA ALA A 277 6.71 9.81 -0.07
C ALA A 277 6.82 11.22 0.55
N GLY A 278 6.18 11.45 1.69
CA GLY A 278 6.03 12.73 2.35
C GLY A 278 5.01 13.68 1.71
N LEU A 279 4.77 13.60 0.41
CA LEU A 279 3.82 14.48 -0.29
C LEU A 279 2.39 13.92 -0.33
N GLY A 280 2.23 12.61 -0.51
CA GLY A 280 0.95 11.93 -0.54
C GLY A 280 0.66 11.15 0.74
N ALA A 281 1.70 10.69 1.43
CA ALA A 281 1.62 9.92 2.66
C ALA A 281 2.61 10.42 3.72
N LEU A 282 2.23 10.29 4.99
CA LEU A 282 3.09 10.49 6.16
C LEU A 282 2.87 9.38 7.16
N ILE A 283 3.96 8.88 7.75
CA ILE A 283 3.96 7.81 8.74
C ILE A 283 4.41 8.36 10.09
N TYR A 284 3.52 8.28 11.07
CA TYR A 284 3.79 8.60 12.48
C TYR A 284 4.14 7.30 13.18
N ASN A 285 5.41 7.13 13.51
CA ASN A 285 5.90 5.87 14.04
C ASN A 285 5.91 5.87 15.57
N TYR A 286 5.82 4.70 16.17
CA TYR A 286 5.81 4.51 17.63
C TYR A 286 7.04 5.09 18.34
N ASP A 287 8.15 5.31 17.61
CA ASP A 287 9.42 5.85 18.12
C ASP A 287 9.41 7.38 18.29
N GLY A 288 8.28 8.04 18.09
CA GLY A 288 8.13 9.50 18.22
C GLY A 288 8.53 10.31 16.99
N PHE A 289 8.82 9.66 15.86
CA PHE A 289 9.26 10.33 14.63
C PHE A 289 8.28 10.16 13.47
N VAL A 290 8.35 11.13 12.53
CA VAL A 290 7.60 11.13 11.28
C VAL A 290 8.52 10.70 10.13
N TYR A 291 8.01 9.80 9.28
CA TYR A 291 8.71 9.25 8.12
C TYR A 291 7.94 9.55 6.83
N PRO A 292 8.64 9.71 5.69
CA PRO A 292 7.99 10.01 4.40
C PRO A 292 7.26 8.81 3.79
N SER A 293 7.65 7.58 4.10
CA SER A 293 7.01 6.36 3.60
C SER A 293 7.16 5.21 4.61
N ASP A 294 6.41 4.13 4.37
CA ASP A 294 6.49 2.90 5.16
C ASP A 294 7.88 2.26 5.04
N GLU A 295 8.46 2.25 3.84
CA GLU A 295 9.80 1.72 3.58
C GLU A 295 10.87 2.49 4.35
N SER A 296 10.73 3.80 4.51
CA SER A 296 11.70 4.61 5.26
C SER A 296 11.68 4.31 6.77
N ARG A 297 10.50 4.05 7.37
CA ARG A 297 10.47 3.57 8.76
C ARG A 297 10.95 2.13 8.89
N MET A 298 10.76 1.28 7.87
CA MET A 298 11.31 -0.07 7.86
C MET A 298 12.84 -0.06 7.84
N LEU A 299 13.46 0.90 7.16
CA LEU A 299 14.91 1.14 7.23
C LEU A 299 15.35 1.58 8.65
N ALA A 300 14.54 2.40 9.34
CA ALA A 300 14.82 2.77 10.72
C ALA A 300 14.81 1.55 11.65
N GLU A 301 13.90 0.60 11.46
CA GLU A 301 13.89 -0.68 12.19
C GLU A 301 15.13 -1.57 11.87
N MET A 302 15.81 -1.30 10.77
CA MET A 302 17.09 -1.93 10.42
C MET A 302 18.32 -1.15 10.93
N GLY A 303 18.10 -0.03 11.62
CA GLY A 303 19.13 0.81 12.24
C GLY A 303 19.50 2.07 11.44
N ASP A 304 18.85 2.33 10.30
CA ASP A 304 19.12 3.53 9.50
C ASP A 304 18.06 4.63 9.76
N LEU A 305 18.42 5.60 10.56
CA LEU A 305 17.55 6.70 10.99
C LEU A 305 17.60 7.93 10.05
N SER A 306 18.34 7.85 8.94
CA SER A 306 18.61 8.98 8.05
C SER A 306 17.37 9.51 7.33
N LEU A 307 16.30 8.73 7.27
CA LEU A 307 15.06 9.09 6.57
C LEU A 307 13.96 9.62 7.52
N ARG A 308 14.30 10.07 8.71
CA ARG A 308 13.39 10.80 9.60
C ARG A 308 13.13 12.21 9.07
N LEU A 309 11.86 12.59 8.92
CA LEU A 309 11.48 13.96 8.55
C LEU A 309 11.56 14.93 9.73
N GLY A 310 11.23 14.45 10.92
CA GLY A 310 11.20 15.21 12.16
C GLY A 310 10.49 14.45 13.28
N GLU A 311 10.36 15.08 14.45
CA GLU A 311 9.61 14.53 15.58
C GLU A 311 8.09 14.68 15.35
N ILE A 312 7.29 13.79 15.94
CA ILE A 312 5.84 13.95 15.98
C ILE A 312 5.51 15.24 16.74
N GLY A 313 4.54 16.02 16.21
CA GLY A 313 4.22 17.36 16.72
C GLY A 313 4.96 18.50 16.00
N THR A 314 5.98 18.19 15.19
CA THR A 314 6.56 19.18 14.29
C THR A 314 5.50 19.68 13.30
N PRO A 315 5.37 21.01 13.09
CA PRO A 315 4.43 21.56 12.12
C PRO A 315 4.60 20.94 10.72
N LEU A 316 3.49 20.58 10.08
CA LEU A 316 3.50 19.92 8.76
C LEU A 316 4.32 20.70 7.72
N THR A 317 4.23 22.02 7.74
CA THR A 317 4.99 22.89 6.83
C THR A 317 6.50 22.73 6.99
N LEU A 318 7.00 22.48 8.19
CA LEU A 318 8.42 22.22 8.45
C LEU A 318 8.82 20.83 7.98
N LEU A 319 8.00 19.82 8.23
CA LEU A 319 8.23 18.45 7.73
C LEU A 319 8.34 18.43 6.20
N LEU A 320 7.38 19.04 5.50
CA LEU A 320 7.34 19.08 4.04
C LEU A 320 8.42 19.96 3.41
N ASN A 321 8.98 20.91 4.15
CA ASN A 321 10.08 21.76 3.70
C ASN A 321 11.46 21.31 4.24
N SER A 322 11.55 20.15 4.88
CA SER A 322 12.82 19.62 5.39
C SER A 322 13.83 19.39 4.26
N PRO A 323 15.15 19.44 4.54
CA PRO A 323 16.18 19.11 3.55
C PRO A 323 16.00 17.73 2.95
N LEU A 324 15.60 16.74 3.76
CA LEU A 324 15.31 15.38 3.31
C LEU A 324 14.16 15.38 2.30
N GLN A 325 13.02 16.02 2.61
CA GLN A 325 11.88 16.05 1.70
C GLN A 325 12.21 16.69 0.36
N ARG A 326 12.98 17.78 0.36
CA ARG A 326 13.46 18.42 -0.88
C ARG A 326 14.34 17.48 -1.70
N LYS A 327 15.22 16.72 -1.05
CA LYS A 327 16.07 15.73 -1.70
C LYS A 327 15.24 14.61 -2.35
N LEU A 328 14.24 14.07 -1.63
CA LEU A 328 13.32 13.06 -2.16
C LEU A 328 12.54 13.57 -3.38
N ILE A 329 12.04 14.79 -3.32
CA ILE A 329 11.37 15.44 -4.46
C ILE A 329 12.30 15.52 -5.66
N SER A 330 13.52 16.05 -5.49
CA SER A 330 14.49 16.21 -6.59
C SER A 330 14.86 14.86 -7.20
N ALA A 331 15.10 13.84 -6.37
CA ALA A 331 15.45 12.50 -6.80
C ALA A 331 14.31 11.72 -7.48
N SER A 332 13.09 12.26 -7.51
CA SER A 332 11.90 11.58 -8.03
C SER A 332 11.16 12.34 -9.14
N LEU A 333 11.70 13.45 -9.60
CA LEU A 333 11.15 14.18 -10.76
C LEU A 333 11.58 13.49 -12.07
N CYS A 334 10.70 12.66 -12.64
CA CYS A 334 10.97 11.87 -13.85
C CYS A 334 11.60 12.69 -15.01
N HIS A 335 11.24 13.96 -15.15
CA HIS A 335 11.75 14.80 -16.22
C HIS A 335 13.22 15.22 -16.05
N TYR A 336 13.76 15.07 -14.83
CA TYR A 336 15.14 15.49 -14.51
C TYR A 336 16.03 14.31 -14.12
N VAL A 337 15.44 13.20 -13.69
CA VAL A 337 16.18 12.02 -13.27
C VAL A 337 16.76 11.30 -14.51
N PRO A 338 18.09 11.10 -14.59
CA PRO A 338 18.72 10.35 -15.67
C PRO A 338 18.13 8.93 -15.79
N GLY A 339 17.91 8.48 -17.02
CA GLY A 339 17.24 7.21 -17.30
C GLY A 339 15.70 7.30 -17.29
N CYS A 340 15.10 8.09 -16.41
CA CYS A 340 13.66 8.35 -16.45
C CYS A 340 13.31 9.38 -17.52
N ARG A 341 14.15 10.39 -17.69
CA ARG A 341 13.93 11.48 -18.66
C ARG A 341 13.80 10.96 -20.10
N GLU A 342 14.55 9.95 -20.45
CA GLU A 342 14.58 9.33 -21.77
C GLU A 342 13.65 8.09 -21.88
N CYS A 343 13.00 7.69 -20.80
CA CYS A 343 12.18 6.49 -20.74
C CYS A 343 10.82 6.70 -21.42
N ALA A 344 10.39 5.72 -22.22
CA ALA A 344 9.07 5.75 -22.87
C ALA A 344 7.90 5.80 -21.86
N TYR A 345 8.10 5.29 -20.65
CA TYR A 345 7.09 5.26 -19.59
C TYR A 345 7.12 6.48 -18.68
N ASN A 346 7.95 7.48 -18.95
CA ASN A 346 8.04 8.72 -18.18
C ASN A 346 6.66 9.35 -17.82
N PRO A 347 5.68 9.42 -18.76
CA PRO A 347 4.37 10.00 -18.47
C PRO A 347 3.55 9.24 -17.41
N PHE A 348 3.82 7.95 -17.21
CA PHE A 348 3.00 7.03 -16.42
C PHE A 348 3.67 6.55 -15.13
N CYS A 349 5.00 6.66 -15.06
CA CYS A 349 5.82 6.11 -13.99
C CYS A 349 6.33 7.20 -13.02
N GLY A 350 6.88 6.76 -11.89
CA GLY A 350 7.64 7.57 -10.94
C GLY A 350 8.76 6.73 -10.33
N PRO A 351 9.99 7.25 -10.20
CA PRO A 351 11.07 6.54 -9.53
C PRO A 351 10.83 6.49 -8.03
N ASP A 352 11.36 5.45 -7.39
CA ASP A 352 11.34 5.29 -5.94
C ASP A 352 12.72 5.62 -5.34
N PRO A 353 12.90 6.83 -4.77
CA PRO A 353 14.16 7.24 -4.17
C PRO A 353 14.44 6.53 -2.85
N ILE A 354 13.42 5.98 -2.18
CA ILE A 354 13.57 5.25 -0.92
C ILE A 354 14.15 3.85 -1.20
N GLU A 355 13.62 3.13 -2.22
CA GLU A 355 14.20 1.86 -2.65
C GLU A 355 15.65 2.05 -3.14
N ALA A 356 15.91 3.11 -3.92
CA ALA A 356 17.25 3.45 -4.36
C ALA A 356 18.19 3.68 -3.17
N TYR A 357 17.76 4.43 -2.17
CA TYR A 357 18.52 4.66 -0.94
C TYR A 357 18.76 3.37 -0.16
N GLY A 358 17.73 2.58 0.10
CA GLY A 358 17.85 1.33 0.85
C GLY A 358 18.80 0.32 0.21
N ARG A 359 18.90 0.32 -1.12
CA ARG A 359 19.76 -0.62 -1.85
C ARG A 359 21.19 -0.11 -2.08
N PHE A 360 21.35 1.19 -2.31
CA PHE A 360 22.63 1.78 -2.77
C PHE A 360 23.18 2.86 -1.82
N GLY A 361 22.50 3.17 -0.72
CA GLY A 361 22.87 4.24 0.20
C GLY A 361 22.69 5.65 -0.38
N SER A 362 22.01 5.79 -1.52
CA SER A 362 21.80 7.08 -2.19
C SER A 362 20.43 7.15 -2.84
N THR A 363 19.69 8.23 -2.59
CA THR A 363 18.41 8.54 -3.26
C THR A 363 18.59 8.87 -4.73
N GLU A 364 19.83 9.17 -5.17
CA GLU A 364 20.21 9.56 -6.53
C GLU A 364 20.93 8.42 -7.28
N ALA A 365 20.84 7.19 -6.76
CA ALA A 365 21.38 6.03 -7.45
C ALA A 365 20.69 5.84 -8.82
N PRO A 366 21.39 5.23 -9.81
CA PRO A 366 20.82 4.98 -11.14
C PRO A 366 19.51 4.17 -11.01
N VAL A 367 18.38 4.79 -11.38
CA VAL A 367 17.05 4.21 -11.22
C VAL A 367 16.86 2.89 -11.97
N SER A 368 17.52 2.73 -13.12
CA SER A 368 17.51 1.49 -13.92
C SER A 368 18.05 0.26 -13.19
N LEU A 369 18.84 0.48 -12.12
CA LEU A 369 19.37 -0.60 -11.27
C LEU A 369 18.43 -0.99 -10.13
N THR A 370 17.35 -0.22 -9.89
CA THR A 370 16.39 -0.53 -8.84
C THR A 370 15.42 -1.62 -9.28
N GLY A 371 15.01 -2.46 -8.34
CA GLY A 371 13.98 -3.47 -8.57
C GLY A 371 12.64 -2.84 -8.96
N HIS A 372 12.32 -1.68 -8.36
CA HIS A 372 11.14 -0.90 -8.72
C HIS A 372 11.11 -0.56 -10.21
N CYS A 373 12.17 0.05 -10.74
CA CYS A 373 12.24 0.42 -12.16
C CYS A 373 12.06 -0.80 -13.07
N GLN A 374 12.80 -1.89 -12.80
CA GLN A 374 12.75 -3.10 -13.62
C GLN A 374 11.35 -3.74 -13.62
N ARG A 375 10.69 -3.81 -12.45
CA ARG A 375 9.32 -4.35 -12.33
C ARG A 375 8.30 -3.46 -13.05
N GLN A 376 8.41 -2.13 -12.91
CA GLN A 376 7.47 -1.21 -13.56
C GLN A 376 7.63 -1.20 -15.08
N GLN A 377 8.86 -1.19 -15.62
CA GLN A 377 9.09 -1.31 -17.06
C GLN A 377 8.47 -2.59 -17.61
N TRP A 378 8.74 -3.72 -16.97
CA TRP A 378 8.17 -5.00 -17.38
C TRP A 378 6.64 -4.99 -17.34
N LEU A 379 6.02 -4.46 -16.29
CA LEU A 379 4.56 -4.40 -16.17
C LEU A 379 3.93 -3.52 -17.26
N PHE A 380 4.53 -2.38 -17.56
CA PHE A 380 4.08 -1.54 -18.66
C PHE A 380 4.24 -2.25 -20.01
N ASP A 381 5.38 -2.87 -20.31
CA ASP A 381 5.59 -3.66 -21.53
C ASP A 381 4.55 -4.78 -21.67
N PHE A 382 4.29 -5.51 -20.58
CA PHE A 382 3.31 -6.58 -20.53
C PHE A 382 1.91 -6.08 -20.85
N LEU A 383 1.47 -4.97 -20.25
CA LEU A 383 0.14 -4.41 -20.47
C LEU A 383 0.01 -3.75 -21.84
N PHE A 384 1.04 -3.01 -22.32
CA PHE A 384 1.03 -2.41 -23.65
C PHE A 384 1.01 -3.47 -24.75
N SER A 385 1.73 -4.58 -24.60
CA SER A 385 1.69 -5.70 -25.56
C SER A 385 0.28 -6.27 -25.69
N ARG A 386 -0.44 -6.41 -24.57
CA ARG A 386 -1.84 -6.89 -24.57
C ARG A 386 -2.81 -5.88 -25.16
N LEU A 387 -2.65 -4.60 -24.88
CA LEU A 387 -3.45 -3.54 -25.49
C LEU A 387 -3.17 -3.44 -27.00
N HIS A 388 -1.91 -3.62 -27.42
CA HIS A 388 -1.53 -3.62 -28.84
C HIS A 388 -2.11 -4.80 -29.63
N ALA A 389 -2.27 -5.97 -28.99
CA ALA A 389 -2.94 -7.13 -29.59
C ALA A 389 -4.40 -6.82 -29.96
N ASN A 390 -4.98 -5.77 -29.38
CA ASN A 390 -6.29 -5.20 -29.68
C ASN A 390 -7.44 -6.21 -29.60
N ASP A 391 -7.35 -7.17 -28.63
CA ASP A 391 -8.48 -8.03 -28.28
C ASP A 391 -9.59 -7.15 -27.68
N PRO A 392 -10.76 -7.04 -28.33
CA PRO A 392 -11.83 -6.15 -27.87
C PRO A 392 -12.30 -6.46 -26.45
N TRP A 393 -12.29 -7.74 -26.05
CA TRP A 393 -12.68 -8.17 -24.71
C TRP A 393 -11.66 -7.66 -23.66
N PHE A 394 -10.35 -7.80 -23.93
CA PHE A 394 -9.33 -7.32 -23.01
C PHE A 394 -9.29 -5.79 -22.93
N VAL A 395 -9.46 -5.11 -24.06
CA VAL A 395 -9.52 -3.64 -24.11
C VAL A 395 -10.67 -3.11 -23.26
N ASP A 396 -11.87 -3.69 -23.37
CA ASP A 396 -13.01 -3.32 -22.52
C ASP A 396 -12.75 -3.60 -21.04
N LEU A 397 -12.17 -4.75 -20.70
CA LEU A 397 -11.77 -5.08 -19.34
C LEU A 397 -10.75 -4.07 -18.78
N ALA A 398 -9.74 -3.71 -19.57
CA ALA A 398 -8.72 -2.73 -19.20
C ALA A 398 -9.32 -1.35 -18.89
N TYR A 399 -10.29 -0.89 -19.69
CA TYR A 399 -11.02 0.35 -19.39
C TYR A 399 -11.87 0.23 -18.12
N ARG A 400 -12.50 -0.91 -17.88
CA ARG A 400 -13.26 -1.15 -16.63
C ARG A 400 -12.36 -1.10 -15.40
N TRP A 401 -11.12 -1.58 -15.49
CA TRP A 401 -10.15 -1.51 -14.39
C TRP A 401 -9.55 -0.12 -14.23
N ALA A 402 -9.32 0.58 -15.35
CA ALA A 402 -8.68 1.90 -15.36
C ALA A 402 -9.57 3.02 -14.82
N ILE A 403 -10.89 2.95 -15.03
CA ILE A 403 -11.81 4.05 -14.73
C ILE A 403 -12.77 3.62 -13.62
N PRO A 404 -12.81 4.34 -12.48
CA PRO A 404 -13.76 4.08 -11.40
C PRO A 404 -15.21 4.03 -11.89
N GLU A 405 -16.01 3.11 -11.36
CA GLU A 405 -17.40 2.88 -11.80
C GLU A 405 -18.25 4.14 -11.73
N ALA A 406 -18.09 4.95 -10.69
CA ALA A 406 -18.81 6.20 -10.53
C ALA A 406 -18.60 7.18 -11.70
N LEU A 407 -17.40 7.19 -12.30
CA LEU A 407 -17.07 8.05 -13.45
C LEU A 407 -17.54 7.44 -14.78
N ARG A 408 -17.66 6.11 -14.86
CA ARG A 408 -18.19 5.42 -16.06
C ARG A 408 -19.70 5.65 -16.23
N ARG A 409 -20.45 5.70 -15.13
CA ARG A 409 -21.91 5.94 -15.18
C ARG A 409 -22.25 7.36 -15.62
N GLY A 410 -21.39 8.35 -15.36
CA GLY A 410 -21.60 9.74 -15.80
C GLY A 410 -21.26 10.00 -17.28
N ALA A 411 -20.53 9.11 -17.95
CA ALA A 411 -20.18 9.25 -19.37
C ALA A 411 -21.28 8.72 -20.33
N ASN A 412 -22.27 8.01 -19.81
CA ASN A 412 -23.40 7.46 -20.55
C ASN A 412 -24.73 8.21 -20.28
N ALA A 413 -24.65 9.34 -19.60
CA ALA A 413 -25.75 10.29 -19.38
C ALA A 413 -25.48 11.58 -20.14
#